data_6c5a029abb6e7a9866566626a9f88b35
#
_entry.id   6c5a029abb6e7a9866566626a9f88b35
#
_cell.length_a   1.000
_cell.length_b   1.000
_cell.length_c   1.000
_cell.angle_alpha   90.00
_cell.angle_beta   90.00
_cell.angle_gamma   90.00
#
_symmetry.space_group_name_H-M   'P 1'
#
loop_
_entity.id
_entity.type
_entity.pdbx_description
1 polymer ?
#
loop_
_entity_poly.entity_id
_entity_poly.type
_entity_poly.pdbx_seq_one_letter_code
_entity_poly.pdbx_strand_id
1 'polypeptide(L)'
;ETRGMEIIFEVHEAVMTARLFGELDHHAAAEIRETIDCSLKQYAMRDLVFDFANVTYMDSSGIGVVLGRYRKLSEAGGSVAIAACTKSVRTILNLAGVFSLMPYAETKEEAVALLKGKEVS
;
A
#
# COMPACT_ATOMS: atom_id res chain seq x y z
N GLU A 1 -14.86 11.15 19.50
CA GLU A 1 -13.89 11.42 18.71
C GLU A 1 -13.38 10.32 17.93
N THR A 2 -13.05 10.52 16.78
CA THR A 2 -12.65 9.45 15.93
C THR A 2 -11.18 9.33 15.90
N ARG A 3 -10.73 8.11 15.81
CA ARG A 3 -9.37 7.79 15.70
C ARG A 3 -9.10 7.15 14.40
N GLY A 4 -9.88 7.42 13.39
CA GLY A 4 -9.76 6.74 12.14
C GLY A 4 -8.47 7.07 11.43
N MET A 5 -8.14 6.27 10.45
CA MET A 5 -7.05 6.55 9.54
C MET A 5 -7.48 7.56 8.52
N GLU A 6 -6.51 8.31 8.05
CA GLU A 6 -6.70 9.14 6.88
C GLU A 6 -5.93 8.55 5.73
N ILE A 7 -6.42 8.79 4.53
CA ILE A 7 -5.76 8.30 3.34
C ILE A 7 -5.83 9.38 2.27
N ILE A 8 -4.69 9.61 1.63
CA ILE A 8 -4.58 10.55 0.51
C ILE A 8 -4.09 9.77 -0.68
N PHE A 9 -4.79 9.89 -1.81
CA PHE A 9 -4.36 9.23 -3.03
C PHE A 9 -3.68 10.21 -3.96
N GLU A 10 -2.59 9.77 -4.56
CA GLU A 10 -1.86 10.53 -5.58
C GLU A 10 -1.73 9.63 -6.78
N VAL A 11 -1.93 10.17 -7.98
CA VAL A 11 -1.77 9.41 -9.20
C VAL A 11 -0.64 10.04 -10.00
N HIS A 12 0.31 9.21 -10.41
CA HIS A 12 1.44 9.67 -11.19
C HIS A 12 1.74 8.62 -12.24
N GLU A 13 1.48 8.95 -13.51
CA GLU A 13 1.80 8.09 -14.64
C GLU A 13 1.27 6.67 -14.48
N ALA A 14 0.02 6.54 -14.20
CA ALA A 14 -0.66 5.26 -14.09
C ALA A 14 -0.31 4.45 -12.83
N VAL A 15 0.39 5.06 -11.88
CA VAL A 15 0.62 4.44 -10.58
C VAL A 15 -0.12 5.25 -9.53
N MET A 16 -0.91 4.56 -8.70
CA MET A 16 -1.59 5.21 -7.60
C MET A 16 -0.81 4.99 -6.32
N THR A 17 -0.58 6.07 -5.58
CA THR A 17 0.02 6.00 -4.25
C THR A 17 -1.06 6.23 -3.21
N ALA A 18 -1.17 5.31 -2.27
CA ALA A 18 -2.05 5.46 -1.13
C ALA A 18 -1.19 5.88 0.07
N ARG A 19 -1.33 7.13 0.48
CA ARG A 19 -0.62 7.65 1.63
C ARG A 19 -1.52 7.54 2.84
N LEU A 20 -1.13 6.70 3.79
CA LEU A 20 -1.93 6.42 4.96
C LEU A 20 -1.36 7.11 6.20
N PHE A 21 -2.27 7.60 7.05
CA PHE A 21 -1.89 8.35 8.25
C PHE A 21 -2.63 7.77 9.44
N GLY A 22 -1.89 7.28 10.43
CA GLY A 22 -2.51 6.81 11.65
C GLY A 22 -2.19 5.35 11.93
N GLU A 23 -3.15 4.63 12.49
CA GLU A 23 -2.96 3.25 12.90
C GLU A 23 -3.77 2.34 11.98
N LEU A 24 -3.07 1.40 11.34
CA LEU A 24 -3.73 0.44 10.45
C LEU A 24 -3.97 -0.84 11.22
N ASP A 25 -4.99 -0.81 12.05
CA ASP A 25 -5.31 -1.88 12.95
C ASP A 25 -6.62 -2.54 12.55
N HIS A 26 -7.08 -3.43 13.41
CA HIS A 26 -8.29 -4.18 13.20
C HIS A 26 -9.51 -3.27 12.96
N HIS A 27 -9.55 -2.13 13.64
CA HIS A 27 -10.71 -1.23 13.52
C HIS A 27 -10.73 -0.48 12.19
N ALA A 28 -9.55 -0.17 11.65
CA ALA A 28 -9.46 0.63 10.44
C ALA A 28 -9.42 -0.21 9.16
N ALA A 29 -9.06 -1.48 9.27
CA ALA A 29 -8.69 -2.28 8.11
C ALA A 29 -9.78 -2.39 7.06
N ALA A 30 -11.02 -2.66 7.48
CA ALA A 30 -12.11 -2.88 6.52
C ALA A 30 -12.40 -1.62 5.72
N GLU A 31 -12.43 -0.48 6.39
CA GLU A 31 -12.72 0.78 5.72
C GLU A 31 -11.59 1.17 4.78
N ILE A 32 -10.35 0.98 5.21
CA ILE A 32 -9.20 1.30 4.38
C ILE A 32 -9.18 0.41 3.14
N ARG A 33 -9.43 -0.88 3.31
CA ARG A 33 -9.49 -1.79 2.18
C ARG A 33 -10.53 -1.33 1.16
N GLU A 34 -11.70 -0.99 1.63
CA GLU A 34 -12.78 -0.60 0.75
C GLU A 34 -12.47 0.71 0.04
N THR A 35 -11.89 1.66 0.77
CA THR A 35 -11.53 2.96 0.20
C THR A 35 -10.50 2.80 -0.89
N ILE A 36 -9.49 1.95 -0.66
CA ILE A 36 -8.46 1.72 -1.68
C ILE A 36 -9.06 1.05 -2.90
N ASP A 37 -9.89 0.01 -2.69
CA ASP A 37 -10.46 -0.71 -3.81
C ASP A 37 -11.36 0.19 -4.65
N CYS A 38 -12.15 1.04 -4.01
CA CYS A 38 -13.00 1.97 -4.74
C CYS A 38 -12.17 2.97 -5.55
N SER A 39 -11.07 3.46 -4.97
CA SER A 39 -10.23 4.43 -5.67
C SER A 39 -9.53 3.80 -6.86
N LEU A 40 -9.01 2.58 -6.68
CA LEU A 40 -8.37 1.87 -7.79
C LEU A 40 -9.34 1.67 -8.94
N LYS A 41 -10.58 1.31 -8.62
CA LYS A 41 -11.59 1.08 -9.63
C LYS A 41 -12.00 2.37 -10.32
N GLN A 42 -12.22 3.42 -9.51
CA GLN A 42 -12.66 4.71 -10.04
C GLN A 42 -11.67 5.26 -11.05
N TYR A 43 -10.39 5.12 -10.80
CA TYR A 43 -9.36 5.67 -11.68
C TYR A 43 -8.74 4.62 -12.59
N ALA A 44 -9.28 3.41 -12.59
CA ALA A 44 -8.82 2.31 -13.45
C ALA A 44 -7.33 2.03 -13.27
N MET A 45 -6.88 2.01 -12.02
CA MET A 45 -5.47 1.79 -11.69
C MET A 45 -5.22 0.34 -11.36
N ARG A 46 -4.06 -0.17 -11.76
CA ARG A 46 -3.64 -1.52 -11.44
C ARG A 46 -2.33 -1.56 -10.67
N ASP A 47 -1.61 -0.44 -10.62
CA ASP A 47 -0.33 -0.37 -9.92
C ASP A 47 -0.50 0.53 -8.70
N LEU A 48 -0.10 0.03 -7.54
CA LEU A 48 -0.37 0.67 -6.27
C LEU A 48 0.89 0.73 -5.44
N VAL A 49 1.17 1.90 -4.89
CA VAL A 49 2.22 2.09 -3.89
C VAL A 49 1.56 2.38 -2.56
N PHE A 50 1.95 1.63 -1.52
CA PHE A 50 1.57 1.96 -0.15
C PHE A 50 2.66 2.85 0.44
N ASP A 51 2.31 4.07 0.80
CA ASP A 51 3.24 4.97 1.50
C ASP A 51 2.90 4.92 2.99
N PHE A 52 3.77 4.30 3.76
CA PHE A 52 3.55 4.08 5.18
C PHE A 52 4.37 5.03 6.07
N ALA A 53 4.87 6.13 5.50
CA ALA A 53 5.70 7.05 6.27
C ALA A 53 5.00 7.55 7.53
N ASN A 54 3.69 7.67 7.48
CA ASN A 54 2.90 8.24 8.57
C ASN A 54 2.01 7.21 9.25
N VAL A 55 2.29 5.91 9.06
CA VAL A 55 1.59 4.85 9.77
C VAL A 55 2.38 4.52 11.02
N THR A 56 1.75 4.72 12.18
CA THR A 56 2.42 4.60 13.45
C THR A 56 2.25 3.22 14.09
N TYR A 57 1.31 2.44 13.58
CA TYR A 57 1.03 1.12 14.13
C TYR A 57 0.36 0.25 13.06
N MET A 58 0.70 -1.04 13.07
CA MET A 58 0.07 -2.00 12.19
C MET A 58 -0.01 -3.34 12.91
N ASP A 59 -1.14 -4.03 12.73
CA ASP A 59 -1.28 -5.39 13.23
C ASP A 59 -1.58 -6.32 12.05
N SER A 60 -1.98 -7.55 12.35
CA SER A 60 -2.21 -8.54 11.30
C SER A 60 -3.32 -8.13 10.33
N SER A 61 -4.27 -7.31 10.81
CA SER A 61 -5.32 -6.82 9.92
C SER A 61 -4.74 -5.90 8.84
N GLY A 62 -3.75 -5.08 9.21
CA GLY A 62 -3.08 -4.24 8.24
C GLY A 62 -2.28 -5.05 7.23
N ILE A 63 -1.61 -6.10 7.71
CA ILE A 63 -0.93 -7.02 6.81
C ILE A 63 -1.93 -7.59 5.80
N GLY A 64 -3.13 -7.94 6.28
CA GLY A 64 -4.18 -8.46 5.42
C GLY A 64 -4.61 -7.48 4.33
N VAL A 65 -4.68 -6.19 4.68
CA VAL A 65 -4.99 -5.17 3.68
C VAL A 65 -3.95 -5.17 2.57
N VAL A 66 -2.68 -5.21 2.94
CA VAL A 66 -1.58 -5.19 1.97
C VAL A 66 -1.60 -6.44 1.10
N LEU A 67 -1.67 -7.61 1.72
CA LEU A 67 -1.62 -8.86 0.97
C LEU A 67 -2.84 -9.06 0.08
N GLY A 68 -4.01 -8.62 0.55
CA GLY A 68 -5.22 -8.73 -0.26
C GLY A 68 -5.18 -7.85 -1.49
N ARG A 69 -4.67 -6.64 -1.33
CA ARG A 69 -4.52 -5.74 -2.50
C ARG A 69 -3.48 -6.29 -3.47
N TYR A 70 -2.40 -6.84 -2.93
CA TYR A 70 -1.39 -7.46 -3.77
C TYR A 70 -1.99 -8.60 -4.61
N ARG A 71 -2.73 -9.49 -3.96
CA ARG A 71 -3.31 -10.63 -4.67
C ARG A 71 -4.28 -10.17 -5.74
N LYS A 72 -5.15 -9.22 -5.38
CA LYS A 72 -6.17 -8.75 -6.31
C LYS A 72 -5.56 -8.06 -7.53
N LEU A 73 -4.58 -7.21 -7.29
CA LEU A 73 -3.96 -6.48 -8.40
C LEU A 73 -3.06 -7.37 -9.24
N SER A 74 -2.36 -8.32 -8.61
CA SER A 74 -1.54 -9.26 -9.36
C SER A 74 -2.39 -10.08 -10.32
N GLU A 75 -3.58 -10.50 -9.89
CA GLU A 75 -4.47 -11.24 -10.76
C GLU A 75 -4.96 -10.41 -11.93
N ALA A 76 -5.01 -9.10 -11.76
CA ALA A 76 -5.41 -8.19 -12.83
C ALA A 76 -4.23 -7.73 -13.68
N GLY A 77 -3.05 -8.27 -13.44
CA GLY A 77 -1.87 -7.88 -14.22
C GLY A 77 -1.15 -6.66 -13.67
N GLY A 78 -1.51 -6.21 -12.49
CA GLY A 78 -0.88 -5.04 -11.89
C GLY A 78 0.20 -5.41 -10.89
N SER A 79 0.67 -4.42 -10.15
CA SER A 79 1.77 -4.61 -9.21
C SER A 79 1.59 -3.70 -8.00
N VAL A 80 2.27 -4.06 -6.91
CA VAL A 80 2.20 -3.33 -5.64
C VAL A 80 3.60 -3.18 -5.09
N ALA A 81 3.89 -2.02 -4.53
CA ALA A 81 5.15 -1.76 -3.84
C ALA A 81 4.86 -1.08 -2.51
N ILE A 82 5.80 -1.22 -1.59
CA ILE A 82 5.72 -0.63 -0.25
C ILE A 82 6.80 0.42 -0.14
N ALA A 83 6.49 1.53 0.52
CA ALA A 83 7.45 2.61 0.65
C ALA A 83 7.47 3.21 2.04
N ALA A 84 8.64 3.63 2.47
CA ALA A 84 8.85 4.56 3.58
C ALA A 84 8.32 4.07 4.92
N CYS A 85 8.40 2.79 5.19
CA CYS A 85 7.91 2.22 6.45
C CYS A 85 8.66 2.78 7.64
N THR A 86 7.92 3.05 8.73
CA THR A 86 8.57 3.22 10.01
C THR A 86 9.23 1.90 10.39
N LYS A 87 10.13 1.94 11.34
CA LYS A 87 10.87 0.74 11.73
C LYS A 87 9.94 -0.36 12.20
N SER A 88 8.96 -0.03 13.03
CA SER A 88 8.06 -1.04 13.58
C SER A 88 7.18 -1.65 12.51
N VAL A 89 6.69 -0.84 11.58
CA VAL A 89 5.86 -1.35 10.48
C VAL A 89 6.70 -2.22 9.56
N ARG A 90 7.92 -1.81 9.28
CA ARG A 90 8.81 -2.60 8.42
C ARG A 90 9.09 -3.96 9.03
N THR A 91 9.30 -4.00 10.34
CA THR A 91 9.56 -5.26 11.02
C THR A 91 8.39 -6.23 10.89
N ILE A 92 7.17 -5.74 11.11
CA ILE A 92 6.03 -6.65 11.07
C ILE A 92 5.74 -7.14 9.65
N LEU A 93 5.93 -6.27 8.65
CA LEU A 93 5.74 -6.68 7.26
C LEU A 93 6.82 -7.67 6.84
N ASN A 94 8.04 -7.47 7.31
CA ASN A 94 9.12 -8.38 6.99
C ASN A 94 8.87 -9.76 7.59
N LEU A 95 8.42 -9.80 8.84
CA LEU A 95 8.11 -11.08 9.48
C LEU A 95 6.97 -11.81 8.78
N ALA A 96 6.06 -11.08 8.18
CA ALA A 96 4.96 -11.67 7.44
C ALA A 96 5.33 -12.08 6.02
N GLY A 97 6.57 -11.87 5.61
CA GLY A 97 7.02 -12.29 4.29
C GLY A 97 6.62 -11.35 3.16
N VAL A 98 6.15 -10.16 3.48
CA VAL A 98 5.64 -9.24 2.47
C VAL A 98 6.70 -8.85 1.46
N PHE A 99 7.94 -8.66 1.93
CA PHE A 99 8.98 -8.15 1.05
C PHE A 99 9.58 -9.21 0.12
N SER A 100 9.16 -10.47 0.28
CA SER A 100 9.50 -11.47 -0.72
C SER A 100 8.48 -11.48 -1.86
N LEU A 101 7.37 -10.76 -1.70
CA LEU A 101 6.33 -10.68 -2.73
C LEU A 101 6.33 -9.33 -3.43
N MET A 102 6.67 -8.26 -2.71
CA MET A 102 6.53 -6.89 -3.20
C MET A 102 7.82 -6.14 -2.96
N PRO A 103 8.24 -5.29 -3.90
CA PRO A 103 9.45 -4.50 -3.69
C PRO A 103 9.23 -3.43 -2.62
N TYR A 104 10.31 -3.01 -2.01
CA TYR A 104 10.33 -1.96 -1.02
C TYR A 104 11.23 -0.82 -1.47
N ALA A 105 10.83 0.42 -1.19
CA ALA A 105 11.66 1.59 -1.44
C ALA A 105 11.62 2.50 -0.23
N GLU A 106 12.64 3.35 -0.09
CA GLU A 106 12.72 4.26 1.04
C GLU A 106 11.77 5.43 0.91
N THR A 107 11.37 5.78 -0.32
CA THR A 107 10.44 6.87 -0.57
C THR A 107 9.35 6.43 -1.52
N LYS A 108 8.21 7.12 -1.47
CA LYS A 108 7.13 6.81 -2.40
C LYS A 108 7.53 7.09 -3.83
N GLU A 109 8.38 8.09 -4.06
CA GLU A 109 8.83 8.41 -5.41
C GLU A 109 9.64 7.25 -5.99
N GLU A 110 10.53 6.68 -5.18
CA GLU A 110 11.31 5.54 -5.63
C GLU A 110 10.42 4.33 -5.89
N ALA A 111 9.40 4.14 -5.06
CA ALA A 111 8.49 3.03 -5.24
C ALA A 111 7.71 3.16 -6.55
N VAL A 112 7.24 4.37 -6.85
CA VAL A 112 6.55 4.61 -8.13
C VAL A 112 7.49 4.28 -9.28
N ALA A 113 8.75 4.70 -9.20
CA ALA A 113 9.71 4.41 -10.25
C ALA A 113 9.94 2.93 -10.43
N LEU A 114 9.97 2.17 -9.33
CA LEU A 114 10.12 0.72 -9.42
C LEU A 114 8.98 0.08 -10.21
N LEU A 115 7.75 0.50 -9.95
CA LEU A 115 6.60 -0.08 -10.63
C LEU A 115 6.54 0.34 -12.09
N LYS A 116 6.88 1.58 -12.38
CA LYS A 116 6.92 2.05 -13.77
C LYS A 116 7.98 1.32 -14.57
N GLY A 117 9.11 1.02 -13.94
CA GLY A 117 10.19 0.33 -14.64
C GLY A 117 9.80 -1.04 -15.13
N LYS A 118 8.82 -1.66 -14.51
CA LYS A 118 8.38 -2.98 -14.92
C LYS A 118 7.70 -2.98 -16.28
N GLU A 119 7.21 -1.84 -16.72
CA GLU A 119 6.50 -1.75 -17.99
C GLU A 119 7.42 -1.53 -19.16
N VAL A 120 8.68 -1.29 -18.88
CA VAL A 120 9.66 -1.08 -19.92
C VAL A 120 10.35 -2.41 -20.14
N SER A 121 10.14 -3.01 -21.25
CA SER A 121 10.79 -4.29 -21.46
C SER A 121 11.63 -4.30 -22.66
#